data_1ccc043dbdc50ff673ae0286f72a863a
#
_entry.id   1ccc043dbdc50ff673ae0286f72a863a
#
_cell.length_a   1.000
_cell.length_b   1.000
_cell.length_c   1.000
_cell.angle_alpha   90.00
_cell.angle_beta   90.00
_cell.angle_gamma   90.00
#
_symmetry.space_group_name_H-M   'P 1'
#
loop_
_entity.id
_entity.type
_entity.pdbx_description
1 polymer ?
#
loop_
_entity_poly.entity_id
_entity_poly.type
_entity_poly.pdbx_seq_one_letter_code
_entity_poly.pdbx_strand_id
1 'polypeptide(L)'
;MLIGRLLGMWLLLSLLATPQVVWSGEAYIAVASNFLSPLKEIAEHFKQDTGNRLVLISGSTGKLYAQAKHGAPFDVLLAADSKRPILLEREGVGVIGTRFTYAVGNLVLWSLKRGEVHVEESLAQLNEGKLAIANPKTAPYGRAAQQTLEQLGQWKKLQPNLVRGENIAQTLQFVATENARLGFVAKSQLTDPRFKLKGSSWEVPADMHEPILQQAILLKSGLNNSYAKQ
;
A
#
# COMPACT_ATOMS: atom_id res chain seq x y z
N MET A 1 29.24 54.84 -65.59
CA MET A 1 28.11 53.92 -65.40
C MET A 1 28.67 52.69 -64.63
N LEU A 2 28.52 52.63 -63.34
CA LEU A 2 28.85 51.45 -62.53
C LEU A 2 27.66 51.14 -61.64
N ILE A 3 27.03 50.01 -61.94
CA ILE A 3 25.93 49.48 -61.16
C ILE A 3 26.50 48.59 -60.06
N GLY A 4 26.44 49.10 -58.79
CA GLY A 4 26.85 48.33 -57.61
C GLY A 4 25.75 47.32 -57.19
N ARG A 5 26.08 46.05 -57.18
CA ARG A 5 25.25 44.98 -56.63
C ARG A 5 25.42 44.91 -55.09
N LEU A 6 24.39 45.31 -54.33
CA LEU A 6 24.27 45.01 -52.90
C LEU A 6 23.77 43.61 -52.72
N LEU A 7 24.67 42.68 -52.26
CA LEU A 7 24.31 41.38 -51.76
C LEU A 7 23.87 41.56 -50.30
N GLY A 8 22.56 41.45 -50.06
CA GLY A 8 22.01 41.31 -48.72
C GLY A 8 22.25 39.91 -48.16
N MET A 9 23.13 39.81 -47.16
CA MET A 9 23.41 38.60 -46.44
C MET A 9 22.34 38.39 -45.35
N TRP A 10 21.35 37.52 -45.62
CA TRP A 10 20.38 37.08 -44.61
C TRP A 10 21.05 36.11 -43.66
N LEU A 11 21.36 36.54 -42.46
CA LEU A 11 21.79 35.67 -41.36
C LEU A 11 20.53 34.95 -40.83
N LEU A 12 20.32 33.71 -41.26
CA LEU A 12 19.35 32.79 -40.64
C LEU A 12 19.86 32.40 -39.24
N LEU A 13 19.34 33.07 -38.24
CA LEU A 13 19.50 32.65 -36.84
C LEU A 13 18.61 31.41 -36.62
N SER A 14 19.15 30.22 -36.92
CA SER A 14 18.52 28.97 -36.50
C SER A 14 18.61 28.86 -34.99
N LEU A 15 17.50 29.15 -34.27
CA LEU A 15 17.32 28.80 -32.89
C LEU A 15 17.41 27.29 -32.76
N LEU A 16 18.58 26.79 -32.38
CA LEU A 16 18.75 25.39 -31.95
C LEU A 16 17.97 25.26 -30.64
N ALA A 17 16.71 24.83 -30.72
CA ALA A 17 15.97 24.33 -29.60
C ALA A 17 16.67 23.04 -29.15
N THR A 18 17.60 23.16 -28.22
CA THR A 18 18.20 22.00 -27.54
C THR A 18 17.06 21.28 -26.82
N PRO A 19 16.82 19.98 -27.09
CA PRO A 19 15.86 19.24 -26.31
C PRO A 19 16.34 19.28 -24.87
N GLN A 20 15.57 19.92 -24.01
CA GLN A 20 15.81 19.83 -22.57
C GLN A 20 15.56 18.38 -22.19
N VAL A 21 16.62 17.64 -21.86
CA VAL A 21 16.53 16.34 -21.23
C VAL A 21 15.91 16.60 -19.84
N VAL A 22 14.60 16.43 -19.74
CA VAL A 22 13.92 16.43 -18.46
C VAL A 22 14.38 15.16 -17.75
N TRP A 23 15.31 15.30 -16.81
CA TRP A 23 15.71 14.21 -15.95
C TRP A 23 14.49 13.86 -15.09
N SER A 24 13.85 12.73 -15.38
CA SER A 24 12.82 12.17 -14.53
C SER A 24 13.45 11.77 -13.20
N GLY A 25 13.00 12.38 -12.12
CA GLY A 25 13.42 12.00 -10.79
C GLY A 25 12.65 10.78 -10.28
N GLU A 26 13.23 10.08 -9.32
CA GLU A 26 12.60 8.91 -8.69
C GLU A 26 12.48 9.12 -7.18
N ALA A 27 11.35 8.67 -6.61
CA ALA A 27 11.19 8.53 -5.18
C ALA A 27 10.80 7.08 -4.84
N TYR A 28 11.44 6.53 -3.83
CA TYR A 28 11.26 5.14 -3.38
C TYR A 28 10.25 5.09 -2.25
N ILE A 29 9.07 4.57 -2.54
CA ILE A 29 7.94 4.55 -1.62
C ILE A 29 7.72 3.14 -1.08
N ALA A 30 8.04 2.93 0.20
CA ALA A 30 7.65 1.72 0.92
C ALA A 30 6.16 1.78 1.26
N VAL A 31 5.35 0.84 0.77
CA VAL A 31 3.90 0.89 0.91
C VAL A 31 3.33 -0.41 1.48
N ALA A 32 2.48 -0.29 2.49
CA ALA A 32 1.69 -1.41 2.99
C ALA A 32 0.80 -1.98 1.88
N SER A 33 0.79 -3.31 1.73
CA SER A 33 0.25 -3.99 0.56
C SER A 33 -1.25 -3.77 0.31
N ASN A 34 -2.01 -3.36 1.32
CA ASN A 34 -3.42 -2.99 1.18
C ASN A 34 -3.62 -1.71 0.36
N PHE A 35 -2.62 -0.83 0.34
CA PHE A 35 -2.68 0.47 -0.35
C PHE A 35 -1.91 0.48 -1.68
N LEU A 36 -1.25 -0.62 -2.05
CA LEU A 36 -0.46 -0.70 -3.28
C LEU A 36 -1.29 -0.39 -4.53
N SER A 37 -2.52 -0.89 -4.60
CA SER A 37 -3.37 -0.72 -5.77
C SER A 37 -3.81 0.74 -5.95
N PRO A 38 -4.38 1.42 -4.96
CA PRO A 38 -4.64 2.86 -5.05
C PRO A 38 -3.37 3.69 -5.33
N LEU A 39 -2.25 3.34 -4.69
CA LEU A 39 -1.01 4.08 -4.87
C LEU A 39 -0.44 3.96 -6.29
N LYS A 40 -0.65 2.85 -6.98
CA LYS A 40 -0.27 2.71 -8.41
C LYS A 40 -1.00 3.73 -9.29
N GLU A 41 -2.27 3.96 -9.05
CA GLU A 41 -3.06 4.95 -9.78
C GLU A 41 -2.57 6.37 -9.47
N ILE A 42 -2.35 6.68 -8.19
CA ILE A 42 -1.75 7.95 -7.76
C ILE A 42 -0.36 8.15 -8.41
N ALA A 43 0.47 7.10 -8.47
CA ALA A 43 1.80 7.18 -9.07
C ALA A 43 1.76 7.47 -10.58
N GLU A 44 0.78 6.94 -11.30
CA GLU A 44 0.59 7.26 -12.73
C GLU A 44 0.17 8.73 -12.93
N HIS A 45 -0.77 9.23 -12.12
CA HIS A 45 -1.14 10.66 -12.14
C HIS A 45 0.05 11.56 -11.77
N PHE A 46 0.77 11.23 -10.71
CA PHE A 46 1.98 11.95 -10.31
C PHE A 46 3.01 12.04 -11.45
N LYS A 47 3.20 10.91 -12.16
CA LYS A 47 4.12 10.88 -13.31
C LYS A 47 3.62 11.76 -14.46
N GLN A 48 2.30 11.78 -14.73
CA GLN A 48 1.72 12.62 -15.78
C GLN A 48 1.88 14.10 -15.45
N ASP A 49 1.68 14.48 -14.19
CA ASP A 49 1.67 15.87 -13.73
C ASP A 49 3.10 16.45 -13.58
N THR A 50 4.05 15.62 -13.14
CA THR A 50 5.39 16.08 -12.75
C THR A 50 6.52 15.57 -13.65
N GLY A 51 6.28 14.53 -14.43
CA GLY A 51 7.31 13.80 -15.17
C GLY A 51 8.16 12.87 -14.28
N ASN A 52 7.97 12.87 -12.96
CA ASN A 52 8.75 12.10 -11.99
C ASN A 52 8.10 10.73 -11.74
N ARG A 53 8.90 9.77 -11.25
CA ARG A 53 8.46 8.40 -11.04
C ARG A 53 8.48 8.00 -9.56
N LEU A 54 7.42 7.34 -9.08
CA LEU A 54 7.40 6.67 -7.80
C LEU A 54 7.75 5.18 -7.99
N VAL A 55 8.80 4.73 -7.32
CA VAL A 55 9.20 3.32 -7.26
C VAL A 55 8.54 2.69 -6.04
N LEU A 56 7.56 1.82 -6.25
CA LEU A 56 6.73 1.27 -5.19
C LEU A 56 7.28 -0.07 -4.68
N ILE A 57 7.63 -0.12 -3.40
CA ILE A 57 8.11 -1.31 -2.70
C ILE A 57 7.04 -1.77 -1.73
N SER A 58 6.36 -2.89 -2.04
CA SER A 58 5.21 -3.35 -1.26
C SER A 58 5.58 -4.46 -0.28
N GLY A 59 4.95 -4.39 0.92
CA GLY A 59 5.15 -5.41 1.95
C GLY A 59 4.18 -5.29 3.11
N SER A 60 4.40 -6.06 4.18
CA SER A 60 3.73 -5.80 5.45
C SER A 60 4.38 -4.61 6.14
N THR A 61 3.58 -3.79 6.82
CA THR A 61 4.06 -2.60 7.53
C THR A 61 5.25 -2.89 8.45
N GLY A 62 5.21 -4.00 9.20
CA GLY A 62 6.29 -4.36 10.13
C GLY A 62 7.59 -4.77 9.42
N LYS A 63 7.51 -5.42 8.25
CA LYS A 63 8.71 -5.74 7.45
C LYS A 63 9.32 -4.48 6.84
N LEU A 64 8.48 -3.60 6.28
CA LEU A 64 8.93 -2.32 5.71
C LEU A 64 9.56 -1.41 6.78
N TYR A 65 8.94 -1.34 7.97
CA TYR A 65 9.53 -0.66 9.13
C TYR A 65 10.91 -1.21 9.48
N ALA A 66 11.06 -2.54 9.58
CA ALA A 66 12.35 -3.15 9.90
C ALA A 66 13.40 -2.85 8.81
N GLN A 67 13.03 -2.91 7.54
CA GLN A 67 13.91 -2.56 6.43
C GLN A 67 14.35 -1.10 6.50
N ALA A 68 13.42 -0.15 6.71
CA ALA A 68 13.74 1.27 6.88
C ALA A 68 14.71 1.50 8.06
N LYS A 69 14.45 0.86 9.21
CA LYS A 69 15.31 0.92 10.39
C LYS A 69 16.74 0.40 10.12
N HIS A 70 16.87 -0.60 9.26
CA HIS A 70 18.16 -1.16 8.84
C HIS A 70 18.76 -0.49 7.59
N GLY A 71 18.30 0.70 7.23
CA GLY A 71 18.92 1.54 6.20
C GLY A 71 18.49 1.23 4.77
N ALA A 72 17.36 0.54 4.56
CA ALA A 72 16.81 0.42 3.22
C ALA A 72 16.55 1.82 2.61
N PRO A 73 16.87 2.04 1.33
CA PRO A 73 16.84 3.36 0.70
C PRO A 73 15.41 3.78 0.33
N PHE A 74 14.52 3.77 1.30
CA PHE A 74 13.17 4.27 1.14
C PHE A 74 13.12 5.77 1.44
N ASP A 75 12.45 6.55 0.61
CA ASP A 75 12.23 7.97 0.84
C ASP A 75 11.03 8.20 1.75
N VAL A 76 9.95 7.45 1.53
CA VAL A 76 8.68 7.56 2.27
C VAL A 76 8.19 6.18 2.67
N LEU A 77 7.59 6.08 3.86
CA LEU A 77 6.82 4.91 4.27
C LEU A 77 5.33 5.26 4.38
N LEU A 78 4.50 4.52 3.64
CA LEU A 78 3.04 4.49 3.81
C LEU A 78 2.67 3.22 4.59
N ALA A 79 2.49 3.37 5.88
CA ALA A 79 2.18 2.29 6.82
C ALA A 79 0.67 2.07 6.95
N ALA A 80 0.24 0.84 7.21
CA ALA A 80 -1.14 0.53 7.53
C ALA A 80 -1.45 0.67 9.04
N ASP A 81 -0.60 1.31 9.82
CA ASP A 81 -0.83 1.70 11.21
C ASP A 81 -0.14 3.03 11.55
N SER A 82 -0.42 3.55 12.74
CA SER A 82 0.24 4.72 13.32
C SER A 82 1.49 4.35 14.14
N LYS A 83 1.55 3.11 14.66
CA LYS A 83 2.59 2.67 15.59
C LYS A 83 3.98 2.73 14.97
N ARG A 84 4.14 2.20 13.75
CA ARG A 84 5.46 2.12 13.11
C ARG A 84 5.99 3.48 12.66
N PRO A 85 5.20 4.38 12.06
CA PRO A 85 5.63 5.76 11.83
C PRO A 85 6.04 6.51 13.09
N ILE A 86 5.30 6.35 14.21
CA ILE A 86 5.68 6.93 15.51
C ILE A 86 7.03 6.39 15.99
N LEU A 87 7.28 5.08 15.85
CA LEU A 87 8.55 4.48 16.23
C LEU A 87 9.70 5.02 15.37
N LEU A 88 9.52 5.16 14.05
CA LEU A 88 10.54 5.73 13.16
C LEU A 88 10.90 7.18 13.53
N GLU A 89 9.92 8.00 13.92
CA GLU A 89 10.20 9.35 14.45
C GLU A 89 11.05 9.27 15.72
N ARG A 90 10.65 8.45 16.70
CA ARG A 90 11.35 8.30 17.99
C ARG A 90 12.75 7.74 17.84
N GLU A 91 12.96 6.84 16.91
CA GLU A 91 14.25 6.20 16.61
C GLU A 91 15.14 7.07 15.70
N GLY A 92 14.65 8.24 15.27
CA GLY A 92 15.40 9.16 14.45
C GLY A 92 15.63 8.68 13.02
N VAL A 93 14.83 7.74 12.52
CA VAL A 93 14.82 7.26 11.13
C VAL A 93 13.80 8.04 10.29
N GLY A 94 12.66 8.37 10.89
CA GLY A 94 11.66 9.24 10.31
C GLY A 94 11.96 10.72 10.58
N VAL A 95 11.44 11.59 9.72
CA VAL A 95 11.53 13.05 9.87
C VAL A 95 10.40 13.54 10.75
N ILE A 96 10.73 14.14 11.88
CA ILE A 96 9.76 14.63 12.86
C ILE A 96 8.82 15.65 12.20
N GLY A 97 7.52 15.52 12.48
CA GLY A 97 6.50 16.44 12.01
C GLY A 97 6.01 16.21 10.56
N THR A 98 6.54 15.19 9.87
CA THR A 98 6.07 14.84 8.52
C THR A 98 5.01 13.75 8.50
N ARG A 99 4.70 13.19 9.66
CA ARG A 99 3.73 12.11 9.81
C ARG A 99 2.30 12.63 9.73
N PHE A 100 1.48 12.00 8.88
CA PHE A 100 0.05 12.28 8.80
C PHE A 100 -0.77 11.02 8.50
N THR A 101 -2.05 11.04 8.87
CA THR A 101 -2.99 9.95 8.55
C THR A 101 -3.56 10.18 7.15
N TYR A 102 -3.31 9.25 6.23
CA TYR A 102 -3.80 9.35 4.86
C TYR A 102 -5.06 8.51 4.59
N ALA A 103 -5.35 7.52 5.44
CA ALA A 103 -6.55 6.68 5.32
C ALA A 103 -6.90 5.99 6.63
N VAL A 104 -8.13 5.50 6.72
CA VAL A 104 -8.59 4.56 7.74
C VAL A 104 -8.97 3.25 7.05
N GLY A 105 -8.39 2.14 7.50
CA GLY A 105 -8.59 0.83 6.89
C GLY A 105 -9.83 0.14 7.42
N ASN A 106 -10.57 -0.53 6.52
CA ASN A 106 -11.72 -1.37 6.87
C ASN A 106 -11.37 -2.84 6.64
N LEU A 107 -11.62 -3.67 7.65
CA LEU A 107 -11.44 -5.12 7.61
C LEU A 107 -12.73 -5.79 7.17
N VAL A 108 -12.62 -6.80 6.32
CA VAL A 108 -13.77 -7.63 5.91
C VAL A 108 -13.40 -9.12 5.95
N LEU A 109 -14.34 -9.97 6.33
CA LEU A 109 -14.25 -11.40 6.14
C LEU A 109 -14.84 -11.72 4.76
N TRP A 110 -14.07 -12.37 3.89
CA TRP A 110 -14.44 -12.62 2.50
C TRP A 110 -14.35 -14.10 2.13
N SER A 111 -15.24 -14.52 1.23
CA SER A 111 -15.29 -15.86 0.62
C SER A 111 -15.57 -15.76 -0.88
N LEU A 112 -14.99 -16.63 -1.70
CA LEU A 112 -15.37 -16.80 -3.11
C LEU A 112 -16.79 -17.36 -3.29
N LYS A 113 -17.33 -18.05 -2.29
CA LYS A 113 -18.70 -18.56 -2.37
C LYS A 113 -19.68 -17.40 -2.41
N ARG A 114 -20.64 -17.48 -3.35
CA ARG A 114 -21.74 -16.53 -3.42
C ARG A 114 -22.77 -16.84 -2.34
N GLY A 115 -23.38 -15.82 -1.80
CA GLY A 115 -24.36 -15.91 -0.73
C GLY A 115 -23.96 -15.01 0.43
N GLU A 116 -24.77 -14.97 1.46
CA GLU A 116 -24.50 -14.17 2.64
C GLU A 116 -23.45 -14.88 3.50
N VAL A 117 -22.46 -14.13 4.00
CA VAL A 117 -21.49 -14.63 4.97
C VAL A 117 -22.08 -14.48 6.36
N HIS A 118 -22.73 -15.54 6.84
CA HIS A 118 -23.13 -15.68 8.24
C HIS A 118 -21.89 -16.01 9.07
N VAL A 119 -21.35 -15.02 9.79
CA VAL A 119 -20.01 -15.09 10.41
C VAL A 119 -19.89 -16.27 11.37
N GLU A 120 -20.84 -16.43 12.29
CA GLU A 120 -20.79 -17.50 13.29
C GLU A 120 -20.86 -18.88 12.64
N GLU A 121 -21.80 -19.05 11.72
CA GLU A 121 -21.95 -20.31 10.98
C GLU A 121 -20.74 -20.60 10.06
N SER A 122 -20.29 -19.58 9.32
CA SER A 122 -19.15 -19.70 8.42
C SER A 122 -17.86 -20.07 9.15
N LEU A 123 -17.61 -19.48 10.34
CA LEU A 123 -16.46 -19.81 11.18
C LEU A 123 -16.63 -21.16 11.88
N ALA A 124 -17.85 -21.53 12.30
CA ALA A 124 -18.14 -22.83 12.90
C ALA A 124 -17.93 -23.99 11.91
N GLN A 125 -18.24 -23.78 10.62
CA GLN A 125 -18.08 -24.76 9.55
C GLN A 125 -16.63 -24.89 9.01
N LEU A 126 -15.64 -24.20 9.59
CA LEU A 126 -14.23 -24.28 9.20
C LEU A 126 -13.51 -25.56 9.71
N ASN A 127 -14.25 -26.54 10.25
CA ASN A 127 -13.64 -27.78 10.76
C ASN A 127 -12.78 -28.51 9.69
N GLU A 128 -13.13 -28.35 8.41
CA GLU A 128 -12.40 -28.95 7.27
C GLU A 128 -11.78 -27.92 6.32
N GLY A 129 -11.78 -26.62 6.70
CA GLY A 129 -11.29 -25.55 5.85
C GLY A 129 -10.23 -24.67 6.51
N LYS A 130 -9.57 -23.85 5.71
CA LYS A 130 -8.61 -22.85 6.18
C LYS A 130 -9.23 -21.46 6.24
N LEU A 131 -8.82 -20.68 7.25
CA LEU A 131 -9.06 -19.27 7.39
C LEU A 131 -7.75 -18.51 7.15
N ALA A 132 -7.72 -17.66 6.14
CA ALA A 132 -6.57 -16.84 5.85
C ALA A 132 -6.60 -15.55 6.67
N ILE A 133 -5.48 -15.24 7.32
CA ILE A 133 -5.23 -13.94 7.96
C ILE A 133 -3.83 -13.46 7.59
N ALA A 134 -3.60 -12.15 7.55
CA ALA A 134 -2.24 -11.64 7.50
C ALA A 134 -1.53 -11.91 8.84
N ASN A 135 -0.20 -12.00 8.84
CA ASN A 135 0.55 -12.26 10.06
C ASN A 135 0.34 -11.15 11.11
N PRO A 136 -0.28 -11.41 12.27
CA PRO A 136 -0.59 -10.38 13.27
C PRO A 136 0.64 -9.67 13.85
N LYS A 137 1.82 -10.31 13.80
CA LYS A 137 3.06 -9.73 14.30
C LYS A 137 3.59 -8.60 13.41
N THR A 138 3.33 -8.67 12.11
CA THR A 138 3.92 -7.75 11.12
C THR A 138 2.91 -6.95 10.31
N ALA A 139 1.65 -7.40 10.24
CA ALA A 139 0.61 -6.79 9.42
C ALA A 139 -0.54 -6.24 10.28
N PRO A 140 -0.87 -4.94 10.22
CA PRO A 140 -1.95 -4.33 11.00
C PRO A 140 -3.32 -4.97 10.77
N TYR A 141 -3.66 -5.31 9.52
CA TYR A 141 -4.88 -6.04 9.21
C TYR A 141 -4.93 -7.46 9.82
N GLY A 142 -3.76 -8.11 9.96
CA GLY A 142 -3.67 -9.39 10.66
C GLY A 142 -3.92 -9.24 12.16
N ARG A 143 -3.43 -8.14 12.78
CA ARG A 143 -3.74 -7.81 14.17
C ARG A 143 -5.23 -7.53 14.36
N ALA A 144 -5.83 -6.75 13.47
CA ALA A 144 -7.27 -6.49 13.50
C ALA A 144 -8.09 -7.79 13.36
N ALA A 145 -7.71 -8.70 12.45
CA ALA A 145 -8.34 -10.01 12.31
C ALA A 145 -8.20 -10.87 13.58
N GLN A 146 -7.02 -10.85 14.23
CA GLN A 146 -6.83 -11.51 15.50
C GLN A 146 -7.77 -10.95 16.57
N GLN A 147 -7.82 -9.64 16.76
CA GLN A 147 -8.69 -8.96 17.73
C GLN A 147 -10.18 -9.29 17.48
N THR A 148 -10.61 -9.26 16.22
CA THR A 148 -11.97 -9.66 15.83
C THR A 148 -12.26 -11.11 16.26
N LEU A 149 -11.36 -12.05 15.97
CA LEU A 149 -11.53 -13.45 16.35
C LEU A 149 -11.47 -13.65 17.88
N GLU A 150 -10.72 -12.84 18.60
CA GLU A 150 -10.68 -12.85 20.05
C GLU A 150 -12.01 -12.38 20.63
N GLN A 151 -12.60 -11.30 20.11
CA GLN A 151 -13.93 -10.82 20.53
C GLN A 151 -15.05 -11.81 20.21
N LEU A 152 -14.95 -12.51 19.07
CA LEU A 152 -15.89 -13.58 18.70
C LEU A 152 -15.66 -14.88 19.52
N GLY A 153 -14.66 -14.93 20.40
CA GLY A 153 -14.29 -16.15 21.14
C GLY A 153 -13.75 -17.29 20.27
N GLN A 154 -13.38 -17.02 19.03
CA GLN A 154 -12.98 -18.04 18.04
C GLN A 154 -11.45 -18.17 17.88
N TRP A 155 -10.66 -17.22 18.40
CA TRP A 155 -9.21 -17.18 18.17
C TRP A 155 -8.50 -18.48 18.53
N LYS A 156 -8.72 -19.01 19.75
CA LYS A 156 -8.08 -20.25 20.21
C LYS A 156 -8.53 -21.48 19.40
N LYS A 157 -9.82 -21.56 19.12
CA LYS A 157 -10.43 -22.70 18.40
C LYS A 157 -9.92 -22.81 16.96
N LEU A 158 -9.74 -21.67 16.29
CA LEU A 158 -9.37 -21.63 14.87
C LEU A 158 -7.86 -21.66 14.59
N GLN A 159 -7.00 -21.67 15.64
CA GLN A 159 -5.54 -21.74 15.46
C GLN A 159 -5.06 -22.85 14.49
N PRO A 160 -5.59 -24.10 14.56
CA PRO A 160 -5.18 -25.18 13.66
C PRO A 160 -5.62 -24.95 12.21
N ASN A 161 -6.64 -24.13 12.00
CA ASN A 161 -7.22 -23.82 10.70
C ASN A 161 -6.64 -22.57 10.06
N LEU A 162 -5.79 -21.81 10.78
CA LEU A 162 -5.22 -20.57 10.25
C LEU A 162 -4.13 -20.85 9.21
N VAL A 163 -4.23 -20.16 8.08
CA VAL A 163 -3.11 -19.94 7.17
C VAL A 163 -2.72 -18.46 7.22
N ARG A 164 -1.42 -18.19 7.41
CA ARG A 164 -0.92 -16.83 7.61
C ARG A 164 -0.19 -16.34 6.39
N GLY A 165 -0.75 -15.32 5.74
CA GLY A 165 -0.06 -14.53 4.73
C GLY A 165 0.97 -13.60 5.38
N GLU A 166 2.09 -13.37 4.71
CA GLU A 166 3.08 -12.39 5.16
C GLU A 166 2.53 -10.96 5.24
N ASN A 167 1.56 -10.68 4.36
CA ASN A 167 0.87 -9.41 4.25
C ASN A 167 -0.57 -9.63 3.78
N ILE A 168 -1.37 -8.55 3.73
CA ILE A 168 -2.80 -8.65 3.40
C ILE A 168 -3.05 -9.00 1.90
N ALA A 169 -2.10 -8.72 1.00
CA ALA A 169 -2.24 -9.11 -0.40
C ALA A 169 -2.11 -10.63 -0.57
N GLN A 170 -1.15 -11.26 0.12
CA GLN A 170 -1.03 -12.72 0.12
C GLN A 170 -2.23 -13.39 0.79
N THR A 171 -2.80 -12.75 1.82
CA THR A 171 -4.03 -13.24 2.45
C THR A 171 -5.19 -13.30 1.46
N LEU A 172 -5.38 -12.24 0.66
CA LEU A 172 -6.38 -12.23 -0.40
C LEU A 172 -6.12 -13.35 -1.42
N GLN A 173 -4.85 -13.56 -1.81
CA GLN A 173 -4.49 -14.62 -2.76
C GLN A 173 -4.87 -16.00 -2.25
N PHE A 174 -4.68 -16.32 -0.97
CA PHE A 174 -5.07 -17.62 -0.42
C PHE A 174 -6.56 -17.91 -0.62
N VAL A 175 -7.43 -16.91 -0.47
CA VAL A 175 -8.87 -17.08 -0.72
C VAL A 175 -9.16 -17.08 -2.20
N ALA A 176 -8.54 -16.19 -2.98
CA ALA A 176 -8.75 -16.06 -4.42
C ALA A 176 -8.34 -17.33 -5.20
N THR A 177 -7.41 -18.12 -4.67
CA THR A 177 -6.93 -19.39 -5.24
C THR A 177 -7.48 -20.60 -4.51
N GLU A 178 -8.50 -20.44 -3.66
CA GLU A 178 -9.17 -21.49 -2.88
C GLU A 178 -8.25 -22.27 -1.92
N ASN A 179 -7.04 -21.78 -1.66
CA ASN A 179 -6.16 -22.31 -0.61
C ASN A 179 -6.67 -22.00 0.82
N ALA A 180 -7.63 -21.08 0.92
CA ALA A 180 -8.41 -20.82 2.12
C ALA A 180 -9.89 -20.63 1.71
N ARG A 181 -10.81 -21.16 2.52
CA ARG A 181 -12.25 -21.01 2.30
C ARG A 181 -12.73 -19.58 2.62
N LEU A 182 -12.14 -19.00 3.64
CA LEU A 182 -12.44 -17.65 4.15
C LEU A 182 -11.14 -16.89 4.38
N GLY A 183 -11.19 -15.57 4.35
CA GLY A 183 -10.06 -14.75 4.75
C GLY A 183 -10.45 -13.36 5.20
N PHE A 184 -9.72 -12.86 6.21
CA PHE A 184 -9.81 -11.47 6.58
C PHE A 184 -8.92 -10.62 5.67
N VAL A 185 -9.54 -9.77 4.87
CA VAL A 185 -8.89 -8.94 3.83
C VAL A 185 -9.23 -7.45 4.01
N ALA A 186 -8.54 -6.58 3.31
CA ALA A 186 -8.88 -5.16 3.31
C ALA A 186 -10.05 -4.89 2.34
N LYS A 187 -11.02 -4.07 2.74
CA LYS A 187 -12.13 -3.68 1.87
C LYS A 187 -11.65 -3.07 0.55
N SER A 188 -10.57 -2.26 0.60
CA SER A 188 -9.94 -1.65 -0.57
C SER A 188 -9.48 -2.65 -1.63
N GLN A 189 -9.14 -3.89 -1.24
CA GLN A 189 -8.74 -4.93 -2.20
C GLN A 189 -9.93 -5.48 -2.99
N LEU A 190 -11.10 -5.58 -2.35
CA LEU A 190 -12.32 -6.10 -2.97
C LEU A 190 -13.02 -5.04 -3.85
N THR A 191 -12.83 -3.76 -3.53
CA THR A 191 -13.38 -2.62 -4.28
C THR A 191 -12.48 -2.16 -5.43
N ASP A 192 -11.28 -2.73 -5.57
CA ASP A 192 -10.38 -2.44 -6.70
C ASP A 192 -11.04 -2.86 -8.03
N PRO A 193 -11.20 -1.95 -9.00
CA PRO A 193 -11.80 -2.27 -10.30
C PRO A 193 -11.09 -3.39 -11.08
N ARG A 194 -9.82 -3.64 -10.75
CA ARG A 194 -9.01 -4.71 -11.36
C ARG A 194 -9.26 -6.08 -10.72
N PHE A 195 -9.82 -6.10 -9.51
CA PHE A 195 -10.21 -7.34 -8.84
C PHE A 195 -11.55 -7.84 -9.39
N LYS A 196 -11.53 -8.89 -10.21
CA LYS A 196 -12.71 -9.36 -10.96
C LYS A 196 -13.48 -10.49 -10.28
N LEU A 197 -12.89 -11.09 -9.25
CA LEU A 197 -13.54 -12.18 -8.53
C LEU A 197 -14.74 -11.65 -7.74
N LYS A 198 -15.83 -12.38 -7.81
CA LYS A 198 -17.06 -12.11 -7.05
C LYS A 198 -17.19 -13.12 -5.94
N GLY A 199 -17.72 -12.71 -4.84
CA GLY A 199 -17.93 -13.54 -3.66
C GLY A 199 -18.88 -12.86 -2.71
N SER A 200 -18.87 -13.28 -1.47
CA SER A 200 -19.62 -12.63 -0.38
C SER A 200 -18.67 -12.15 0.72
N SER A 201 -19.04 -11.08 1.39
CA SER A 201 -18.22 -10.50 2.44
C SER A 201 -19.09 -10.03 3.59
N TRP A 202 -18.50 -10.04 4.78
CA TRP A 202 -19.03 -9.41 5.97
C TRP A 202 -18.05 -8.31 6.40
N GLU A 203 -18.57 -7.08 6.51
CA GLU A 203 -17.79 -5.97 7.03
C GLU A 203 -17.64 -6.12 8.54
N VAL A 204 -16.41 -6.13 9.03
CA VAL A 204 -16.14 -6.23 10.46
C VAL A 204 -16.55 -4.92 11.13
N PRO A 205 -17.42 -4.95 12.15
CA PRO A 205 -17.76 -3.76 12.94
C PRO A 205 -16.52 -3.08 13.52
N ALA A 206 -16.53 -1.75 13.54
CA ALA A 206 -15.36 -0.95 13.93
C ALA A 206 -14.96 -1.13 15.40
N ASP A 207 -15.87 -1.58 16.25
CA ASP A 207 -15.64 -1.87 17.68
C ASP A 207 -15.01 -3.24 17.93
N MET A 208 -14.91 -4.10 16.90
CA MET A 208 -14.30 -5.43 17.02
C MET A 208 -12.75 -5.43 16.92
N HIS A 209 -12.15 -4.32 16.63
CA HIS A 209 -10.68 -4.17 16.58
C HIS A 209 -10.25 -2.71 16.76
N GLU A 210 -8.98 -2.51 17.12
CA GLU A 210 -8.41 -1.17 17.13
C GLU A 210 -8.48 -0.53 15.73
N PRO A 211 -8.73 0.79 15.62
CA PRO A 211 -8.78 1.49 14.33
C PRO A 211 -7.48 1.28 13.53
N ILE A 212 -7.62 0.95 12.24
CA ILE A 212 -6.49 0.79 11.33
C ILE A 212 -6.13 2.17 10.75
N LEU A 213 -5.53 3.03 11.57
CA LEU A 213 -5.10 4.38 11.17
C LEU A 213 -3.83 4.29 10.32
N GLN A 214 -3.96 4.51 9.02
CA GLN A 214 -2.84 4.40 8.08
C GLN A 214 -2.10 5.72 7.98
N GLN A 215 -0.79 5.70 8.24
CA GLN A 215 0.01 6.91 8.28
C GLN A 215 1.20 6.85 7.33
N ALA A 216 1.45 8.00 6.69
CA ALA A 216 2.65 8.26 5.91
C ALA A 216 3.69 8.96 6.79
N ILE A 217 4.97 8.76 6.45
CA ILE A 217 6.11 9.47 7.04
C ILE A 217 7.25 9.59 6.03
N LEU A 218 7.85 10.78 5.95
CA LEU A 218 9.11 10.98 5.24
C LEU A 218 10.26 10.36 6.06
N LEU A 219 11.14 9.62 5.41
CA LEU A 219 12.32 9.05 6.04
C LEU A 219 13.53 9.98 5.84
N LYS A 220 14.53 9.88 6.74
CA LYS A 220 15.74 10.69 6.62
C LYS A 220 16.51 10.44 5.33
N SER A 221 16.45 9.23 4.79
CA SER A 221 16.98 8.89 3.46
C SER A 221 16.38 9.73 2.34
N GLY A 222 15.10 10.11 2.47
CA GLY A 222 14.39 10.95 1.50
C GLY A 222 14.56 12.47 1.70
N LEU A 223 15.27 12.92 2.73
CA LEU A 223 15.40 14.36 3.03
C LEU A 223 16.01 15.17 1.88
N ASN A 224 16.96 14.59 1.17
CA ASN A 224 17.64 15.22 0.04
C ASN A 224 16.98 14.92 -1.31
N ASN A 225 15.94 14.09 -1.31
CA ASN A 225 15.15 13.79 -2.49
C ASN A 225 13.98 14.79 -2.61
N SER A 226 14.11 15.79 -3.47
CA SER A 226 13.06 16.81 -3.68
C SER A 226 11.76 16.21 -4.23
N TYR A 227 11.83 15.08 -4.93
CA TYR A 227 10.67 14.38 -5.51
C TYR A 227 9.83 13.65 -4.45
N ALA A 228 10.46 13.25 -3.34
CA ALA A 228 9.75 12.62 -2.21
C ALA A 228 8.93 13.60 -1.36
N LYS A 229 9.09 14.91 -1.60
CA LYS A 229 8.41 16.00 -0.87
C LYS A 229 7.27 16.64 -1.65
N GLN A 230 7.10 16.28 -2.91
CA GLN A 230 6.01 16.71 -3.79
C GLN A 230 4.72 15.93 -3.49
#